data_ac8a485706719c53d0f94d87bec53682
#
_entry.id   ac8a485706719c53d0f94d87bec53682
#
_cell.length_a   1.000
_cell.length_b   1.000
_cell.length_c   1.000
_cell.angle_alpha   90.00
_cell.angle_beta   90.00
_cell.angle_gamma   90.00
#
_symmetry.space_group_name_H-M   'P 1'
#
loop_
_entity.id
_entity.type
_entity.pdbx_description
1 polymer ?
#
loop_
_entity_poly.entity_id
_entity_poly.type
_entity_poly.pdbx_seq_one_letter_code
_entity_poly.pdbx_strand_id
1 'polypeptide(L)'
;MRPVTAPKHPERDDPLVARAARGDRPALEELFRRYKDPAFRVAYRLLGNIDDALDAVQDGFIKALTHLPGFEYRCSFKTWLLRVVSNAALDLGRQRRRRDELSAAVTERVALDGGTTPDHADPGREAQEADLRRALAEALTQLPEAQRRTFVLHVDGGLSYREVADALGISIGTVMSRLYYARQKLKGMLAARVPS
;
A
#
# COMPACT_ATOMS: atom_id res chain seq x y z
N MET A 1 31.75 17.23 3.29
CA MET A 1 30.68 17.68 2.37
C MET A 1 30.58 16.65 1.25
N ARG A 2 29.61 15.71 1.31
CA ARG A 2 29.45 14.69 0.26
C ARG A 2 28.69 15.32 -0.91
N PRO A 3 29.09 15.08 -2.18
CA PRO A 3 28.38 15.62 -3.32
C PRO A 3 26.95 15.01 -3.36
N VAL A 4 25.97 15.88 -3.42
CA VAL A 4 24.56 15.49 -3.69
C VAL A 4 24.53 14.93 -5.10
N THR A 5 24.42 13.61 -5.21
CA THR A 5 24.29 12.92 -6.50
C THR A 5 22.99 13.38 -7.13
N ALA A 6 23.04 13.93 -8.34
CA ALA A 6 21.86 14.36 -9.09
C ALA A 6 20.82 13.21 -9.16
N PRO A 7 19.52 13.51 -9.04
CA PRO A 7 18.47 12.48 -9.03
C PRO A 7 18.49 11.68 -10.34
N LYS A 8 18.50 10.36 -10.22
CA LYS A 8 18.49 9.44 -11.39
C LYS A 8 17.20 9.51 -12.22
N HIS A 9 16.18 10.17 -11.69
CA HIS A 9 14.90 10.44 -12.36
C HIS A 9 14.36 11.77 -11.84
N PRO A 10 14.44 12.87 -12.64
CA PRO A 10 13.78 14.12 -12.28
C PRO A 10 12.28 13.90 -12.32
N GLU A 11 11.69 13.65 -11.17
CA GLU A 11 10.24 13.59 -11.05
C GLU A 11 9.65 14.99 -10.90
N ARG A 12 8.42 15.10 -11.38
CA ARG A 12 7.62 16.35 -11.35
C ARG A 12 7.51 16.97 -9.97
N ASP A 13 7.82 16.19 -8.91
CA ASP A 13 7.64 16.57 -7.52
C ASP A 13 8.93 16.98 -6.80
N ASP A 14 10.12 16.80 -7.38
CA ASP A 14 11.39 17.13 -6.71
C ASP A 14 11.44 18.58 -6.18
N PRO A 15 10.98 19.62 -6.93
CA PRO A 15 10.93 20.97 -6.40
C PRO A 15 9.95 21.12 -5.23
N LEU A 16 8.83 20.41 -5.27
CA LEU A 16 7.82 20.41 -4.22
C LEU A 16 8.35 19.72 -2.96
N VAL A 17 9.00 18.59 -3.12
CA VAL A 17 9.66 17.83 -2.06
C VAL A 17 10.77 18.69 -1.39
N ALA A 18 11.57 19.39 -2.18
CA ALA A 18 12.62 20.27 -1.66
C ALA A 18 12.07 21.45 -0.84
N ARG A 19 10.91 22.00 -1.24
CA ARG A 19 10.20 23.03 -0.46
C ARG A 19 9.64 22.45 0.83
N ALA A 20 8.95 21.31 0.76
CA ALA A 20 8.39 20.62 1.90
C ALA A 20 9.45 20.23 2.93
N ALA A 21 10.64 19.77 2.48
CA ALA A 21 11.77 19.44 3.34
C ALA A 21 12.32 20.66 4.15
N ARG A 22 12.06 21.87 3.67
CA ARG A 22 12.38 23.13 4.39
C ARG A 22 11.25 23.65 5.27
N GLY A 23 10.16 22.87 5.44
CA GLY A 23 9.02 23.22 6.26
C GLY A 23 7.98 24.11 5.57
N ASP A 24 8.00 24.22 4.23
CA ASP A 24 6.98 24.94 3.48
C ASP A 24 5.63 24.19 3.59
N ARG A 25 4.74 24.74 4.42
CA ARG A 25 3.43 24.13 4.73
C ARG A 25 2.54 23.93 3.50
N PRO A 26 2.37 24.87 2.57
CA PRO A 26 1.66 24.65 1.31
C PRO A 26 2.24 23.49 0.49
N ALA A 27 3.57 23.31 0.48
CA ALA A 27 4.19 22.19 -0.22
C ALA A 27 3.90 20.85 0.47
N LEU A 28 3.88 20.80 1.80
CA LEU A 28 3.49 19.62 2.58
C LEU A 28 2.03 19.22 2.31
N GLU A 29 1.11 20.20 2.32
CA GLU A 29 -0.32 20.00 2.04
C GLU A 29 -0.53 19.47 0.60
N GLU A 30 0.21 20.00 -0.37
CA GLU A 30 0.13 19.54 -1.75
C GLU A 30 0.65 18.11 -1.92
N LEU A 31 1.77 17.74 -1.28
CA LEU A 31 2.26 16.36 -1.27
C LEU A 31 1.23 15.41 -0.64
N PHE A 32 0.64 15.79 0.49
CA PHE A 32 -0.42 15.01 1.12
C PHE A 32 -1.60 14.83 0.15
N ARG A 33 -2.09 15.90 -0.44
CA ARG A 33 -3.22 15.89 -1.38
C ARG A 33 -2.97 14.95 -2.59
N ARG A 34 -1.74 14.94 -3.12
CA ARG A 34 -1.37 14.09 -4.29
C ARG A 34 -1.30 12.63 -3.94
N TYR A 35 -0.82 12.30 -2.75
CA TYR A 35 -0.42 10.93 -2.43
C TYR A 35 -1.30 10.24 -1.39
N LYS A 36 -2.26 10.93 -0.76
CA LYS A 36 -3.19 10.31 0.20
C LYS A 36 -3.97 9.13 -0.40
N ASP A 37 -4.51 9.29 -1.61
CA ASP A 37 -5.33 8.26 -2.24
C ASP A 37 -4.53 7.01 -2.64
N PRO A 38 -3.39 7.09 -3.35
CA PRO A 38 -2.56 5.90 -3.58
C PRO A 38 -2.01 5.29 -2.29
N ALA A 39 -1.69 6.08 -1.27
CA ALA A 39 -1.27 5.58 0.03
C ALA A 39 -2.40 4.80 0.72
N PHE A 40 -3.62 5.34 0.71
CA PHE A 40 -4.80 4.68 1.27
C PHE A 40 -5.11 3.37 0.53
N ARG A 41 -5.11 3.36 -0.81
CA ARG A 41 -5.33 2.12 -1.57
C ARG A 41 -4.33 1.02 -1.18
N VAL A 42 -3.05 1.36 -1.08
CA VAL A 42 -2.00 0.42 -0.67
C VAL A 42 -2.25 -0.09 0.76
N ALA A 43 -2.50 0.79 1.72
CA ALA A 43 -2.75 0.41 3.10
C ALA A 43 -4.01 -0.46 3.24
N TYR A 44 -5.11 -0.04 2.61
CA TYR A 44 -6.37 -0.78 2.63
C TYR A 44 -6.24 -2.18 2.02
N ARG A 45 -5.53 -2.33 0.89
CA ARG A 45 -5.28 -3.65 0.28
C ARG A 45 -4.42 -4.56 1.15
N LEU A 46 -3.56 -4.00 1.98
CA LEU A 46 -2.72 -4.79 2.89
C LEU A 46 -3.46 -5.19 4.16
N LEU A 47 -4.38 -4.34 4.67
CA LEU A 47 -5.04 -4.49 5.97
C LEU A 47 -6.48 -5.02 5.88
N GLY A 48 -7.22 -4.68 4.81
CA GLY A 48 -8.62 -5.07 4.60
C GLY A 48 -9.63 -4.30 5.46
N ASN A 49 -9.19 -3.31 6.23
CA ASN A 49 -10.01 -2.52 7.14
C ASN A 49 -9.74 -1.03 6.92
N ILE A 50 -10.80 -0.21 6.91
CA ILE A 50 -10.72 1.22 6.60
C ILE A 50 -10.00 1.97 7.71
N ASP A 51 -10.36 1.73 8.97
CA ASP A 51 -9.82 2.44 10.12
C ASP A 51 -8.32 2.16 10.27
N ASP A 52 -7.93 0.88 10.21
CA ASP A 52 -6.51 0.49 10.22
C ASP A 52 -5.75 1.08 9.02
N ALA A 53 -6.39 1.19 7.85
CA ALA A 53 -5.76 1.79 6.67
C ALA A 53 -5.54 3.30 6.85
N LEU A 54 -6.50 4.02 7.42
CA LEU A 54 -6.37 5.44 7.75
C LEU A 54 -5.26 5.66 8.78
N ASP A 55 -5.20 4.85 9.82
CA ASP A 55 -4.14 4.90 10.84
C ASP A 55 -2.76 4.64 10.24
N ALA A 56 -2.64 3.62 9.38
CA ALA A 56 -1.38 3.31 8.70
C ALA A 56 -0.94 4.42 7.74
N VAL A 57 -1.89 5.08 7.05
CA VAL A 57 -1.61 6.23 6.18
C VAL A 57 -1.15 7.41 7.01
N GLN A 58 -1.85 7.76 8.09
CA GLN A 58 -1.49 8.85 8.99
C GLN A 58 -0.09 8.64 9.57
N ASP A 59 0.18 7.47 10.15
CA ASP A 59 1.48 7.12 10.70
C ASP A 59 2.58 7.14 9.63
N GLY A 60 2.29 6.60 8.44
CA GLY A 60 3.19 6.61 7.30
C GLY A 60 3.54 8.01 6.83
N PHE A 61 2.55 8.93 6.74
CA PHE A 61 2.81 10.33 6.39
C PHE A 61 3.59 11.06 7.50
N ILE A 62 3.25 10.88 8.76
CA ILE A 62 4.00 11.48 9.88
C ILE A 62 5.47 11.05 9.80
N LYS A 63 5.74 9.75 9.65
CA LYS A 63 7.11 9.21 9.51
C LYS A 63 7.81 9.76 8.28
N ALA A 64 7.14 9.78 7.12
CA ALA A 64 7.70 10.31 5.89
C ALA A 64 8.05 11.79 6.03
N LEU A 65 7.14 12.62 6.52
CA LEU A 65 7.38 14.06 6.66
C LEU A 65 8.45 14.38 7.70
N THR A 66 8.52 13.64 8.80
CA THR A 66 9.57 13.78 9.82
C THR A 66 10.97 13.49 9.25
N HIS A 67 11.07 12.50 8.36
CA HIS A 67 12.34 12.11 7.75
C HIS A 67 12.62 12.78 6.39
N LEU A 68 11.70 13.64 5.91
CA LEU A 68 11.83 14.33 4.63
C LEU A 68 13.09 15.19 4.48
N PRO A 69 13.59 15.89 5.53
CA PRO A 69 14.86 16.62 5.44
C PRO A 69 16.07 15.74 5.08
N GLY A 70 16.01 14.44 5.38
CA GLY A 70 17.04 13.45 5.05
C GLY A 70 16.76 12.64 3.77
N PHE A 71 15.77 13.03 2.98
CA PHE A 71 15.44 12.34 1.75
C PHE A 71 16.53 12.53 0.68
N GLU A 72 17.16 11.43 0.24
CA GLU A 72 18.36 11.45 -0.61
C GLU A 72 18.05 11.38 -2.12
N TYR A 73 16.80 11.46 -2.55
CA TYR A 73 16.39 11.38 -3.97
C TYR A 73 16.92 10.13 -4.71
N ARG A 74 17.11 9.00 -4.00
CA ARG A 74 17.53 7.73 -4.63
C ARG A 74 16.41 7.06 -5.42
N CYS A 75 15.17 7.40 -5.11
CA CYS A 75 13.95 7.00 -5.80
C CYS A 75 12.96 8.17 -5.75
N SER A 76 11.83 8.04 -6.43
CA SER A 76 10.76 9.05 -6.38
C SER A 76 10.21 9.21 -4.96
N PHE A 77 9.70 10.41 -4.64
CA PHE A 77 8.98 10.63 -3.39
C PHE A 77 7.80 9.67 -3.24
N LYS A 78 7.06 9.42 -4.31
CA LYS A 78 5.98 8.43 -4.36
C LYS A 78 6.45 7.05 -3.93
N THR A 79 7.53 6.56 -4.55
CA THR A 79 8.12 5.24 -4.25
C THR A 79 8.53 5.14 -2.79
N TRP A 80 9.21 6.17 -2.30
CA TRP A 80 9.66 6.23 -0.90
C TRP A 80 8.49 6.30 0.09
N LEU A 81 7.49 7.16 -0.16
CA LEU A 81 6.30 7.27 0.67
C LEU A 81 5.52 5.95 0.73
N LEU A 82 5.26 5.31 -0.42
CA LEU A 82 4.53 4.04 -0.45
C LEU A 82 5.31 2.90 0.22
N ARG A 83 6.64 2.93 0.22
CA ARG A 83 7.46 2.06 1.06
C ARG A 83 7.18 2.29 2.55
N VAL A 84 7.18 3.55 3.01
CA VAL A 84 6.94 3.90 4.42
C VAL A 84 5.53 3.49 4.85
N VAL A 85 4.51 3.84 4.05
CA VAL A 85 3.10 3.48 4.32
C VAL A 85 2.89 1.96 4.33
N SER A 86 3.47 1.23 3.37
CA SER A 86 3.34 -0.23 3.34
C SER A 86 4.05 -0.91 4.52
N ASN A 87 5.14 -0.33 5.04
CA ASN A 87 5.77 -0.81 6.27
C ASN A 87 4.84 -0.58 7.47
N ALA A 88 4.29 0.65 7.63
CA ALA A 88 3.36 0.97 8.71
C ALA A 88 2.14 0.03 8.69
N ALA A 89 1.56 -0.21 7.51
CA ALA A 89 0.44 -1.14 7.35
C ALA A 89 0.78 -2.58 7.76
N LEU A 90 1.94 -3.09 7.35
CA LEU A 90 2.36 -4.43 7.74
C LEU A 90 2.66 -4.55 9.24
N ASP A 91 3.26 -3.52 9.84
CA ASP A 91 3.53 -3.49 11.29
C ASP A 91 2.23 -3.48 12.08
N LEU A 92 1.26 -2.62 11.69
CA LEU A 92 -0.07 -2.56 12.30
C LEU A 92 -0.82 -3.91 12.16
N GLY A 93 -0.81 -4.51 10.97
CA GLY A 93 -1.41 -5.81 10.73
C GLY A 93 -0.80 -6.94 11.57
N ARG A 94 0.53 -6.91 11.79
CA ARG A 94 1.21 -7.86 12.68
C ARG A 94 0.85 -7.64 14.15
N GLN A 95 0.76 -6.38 14.59
CA GLN A 95 0.36 -6.05 15.96
C GLN A 95 -1.08 -6.49 16.25
N ARG A 96 -1.99 -6.26 15.29
CA ARG A 96 -3.40 -6.68 15.41
C ARG A 96 -3.52 -8.20 15.53
N ARG A 97 -2.88 -8.96 14.65
CA ARG A 97 -2.90 -10.44 14.73
C ARG A 97 -2.39 -10.95 16.06
N ARG A 98 -1.29 -10.42 16.60
CA ARG A 98 -0.78 -10.81 17.93
C ARG A 98 -1.79 -10.50 19.02
N ARG A 99 -2.51 -9.36 18.92
CA ARG A 99 -3.55 -9.00 19.90
C ARG A 99 -4.74 -9.95 19.78
N ASP A 100 -5.16 -10.27 18.56
CA ASP A 100 -6.28 -11.18 18.28
C ASP A 100 -5.94 -12.61 18.74
N GLU A 101 -4.71 -13.09 18.52
CA GLU A 101 -4.22 -14.37 19.03
C GLU A 101 -4.22 -14.42 20.55
N LEU A 102 -3.77 -13.35 21.23
CA LEU A 102 -3.81 -13.24 22.68
C LEU A 102 -5.26 -13.13 23.22
N SER A 103 -6.13 -12.46 22.47
CA SER A 103 -7.55 -12.28 22.82
C SER A 103 -8.37 -13.54 22.50
N ALA A 104 -8.06 -14.26 21.42
CA ALA A 104 -8.69 -15.53 21.05
C ALA A 104 -8.39 -16.64 22.08
N ALA A 105 -7.27 -16.54 22.80
CA ALA A 105 -7.03 -17.38 23.98
C ALA A 105 -8.01 -17.07 25.13
N VAL A 106 -8.80 -15.98 25.02
CA VAL A 106 -9.77 -15.51 26.04
C VAL A 106 -11.23 -15.50 25.54
N THR A 107 -11.48 -15.36 24.23
CA THR A 107 -12.88 -15.27 23.71
C THR A 107 -12.99 -15.60 22.23
N GLU A 108 -13.97 -16.44 21.89
CA GLU A 108 -14.30 -16.88 20.54
C GLU A 108 -15.05 -15.78 19.73
N ARG A 109 -14.56 -15.50 18.51
CA ARG A 109 -15.22 -14.86 17.35
C ARG A 109 -15.78 -13.43 17.45
N VAL A 110 -15.21 -12.55 16.62
CA VAL A 110 -15.96 -11.45 15.97
C VAL A 110 -15.59 -11.40 14.47
N ALA A 111 -16.64 -11.33 13.64
CA ALA A 111 -16.60 -11.36 12.18
C ALA A 111 -15.95 -10.10 11.58
N LEU A 112 -15.26 -10.29 10.44
CA LEU A 112 -14.72 -9.22 9.61
C LEU A 112 -15.87 -8.44 8.94
N ASP A 113 -16.02 -7.18 9.31
CA ASP A 113 -16.96 -6.26 8.68
C ASP A 113 -16.29 -5.51 7.53
N GLY A 114 -16.81 -5.74 6.32
CA GLY A 114 -16.33 -5.11 5.09
C GLY A 114 -17.01 -3.78 4.85
N GLY A 115 -16.34 -2.68 5.22
CA GLY A 115 -16.82 -1.33 4.90
C GLY A 115 -16.84 -1.07 3.40
N THR A 116 -18.01 -0.76 2.86
CA THR A 116 -18.25 -0.34 1.48
C THR A 116 -18.12 1.17 1.36
N THR A 117 -17.36 1.64 0.35
CA THR A 117 -17.46 3.03 -0.13
C THR A 117 -18.66 3.14 -1.06
N PRO A 118 -19.57 4.12 -0.88
CA PRO A 118 -20.66 4.34 -1.81
C PRO A 118 -20.21 5.18 -3.01
N ASP A 119 -20.38 4.62 -4.20
CA ASP A 119 -20.41 5.39 -5.45
C ASP A 119 -21.63 4.95 -6.25
N HIS A 120 -22.34 5.91 -6.82
CA HIS A 120 -23.66 5.71 -7.44
C HIS A 120 -23.53 5.00 -8.81
N ALA A 121 -23.96 3.74 -8.87
CA ALA A 121 -24.21 3.01 -10.10
C ALA A 121 -25.25 1.89 -9.89
N ASP A 122 -25.74 1.29 -10.99
CA ASP A 122 -26.77 0.26 -11.10
C ASP A 122 -26.67 -0.85 -10.01
N PRO A 123 -27.73 -1.13 -9.19
CA PRO A 123 -27.69 -2.01 -8.04
C PRO A 123 -27.22 -3.45 -8.31
N GLY A 124 -27.50 -3.99 -9.50
CA GLY A 124 -27.10 -5.36 -9.88
C GLY A 124 -25.61 -5.47 -10.22
N ARG A 125 -25.05 -4.46 -10.85
CA ARG A 125 -23.65 -4.38 -11.23
C ARG A 125 -22.78 -4.02 -10.04
N GLU A 126 -23.28 -3.15 -9.17
CA GLU A 126 -22.62 -2.80 -7.88
C GLU A 126 -22.45 -4.00 -6.96
N ALA A 127 -23.47 -4.84 -6.84
CA ALA A 127 -23.40 -6.05 -6.02
C ALA A 127 -22.31 -7.01 -6.55
N GLN A 128 -22.26 -7.25 -7.87
CA GLN A 128 -21.23 -8.11 -8.48
C GLN A 128 -19.81 -7.54 -8.31
N GLU A 129 -19.65 -6.23 -8.48
CA GLU A 129 -18.37 -5.58 -8.27
C GLU A 129 -17.94 -5.57 -6.80
N ALA A 130 -18.89 -5.44 -5.86
CA ALA A 130 -18.63 -5.54 -4.42
C ALA A 130 -18.20 -6.96 -4.05
N ASP A 131 -18.87 -7.99 -4.57
CA ASP A 131 -18.51 -9.39 -4.34
C ASP A 131 -17.14 -9.73 -4.93
N LEU A 132 -16.82 -9.23 -6.13
CA LEU A 132 -15.50 -9.41 -6.72
C LEU A 132 -14.41 -8.69 -5.90
N ARG A 133 -14.67 -7.47 -5.43
CA ARG A 133 -13.75 -6.73 -4.54
C ARG A 133 -13.50 -7.48 -3.24
N ARG A 134 -14.54 -8.05 -2.64
CA ARG A 134 -14.45 -8.87 -1.41
C ARG A 134 -13.65 -10.13 -1.68
N ALA A 135 -13.97 -10.87 -2.74
CA ALA A 135 -13.24 -12.07 -3.14
C ALA A 135 -11.76 -11.81 -3.39
N LEU A 136 -11.43 -10.67 -4.05
CA LEU A 136 -10.05 -10.26 -4.26
C LEU A 136 -9.35 -9.91 -2.93
N ALA A 137 -10.02 -9.20 -2.03
CA ALA A 137 -9.46 -8.85 -0.72
C ALA A 137 -9.13 -10.12 0.08
N GLU A 138 -10.05 -11.08 0.13
CA GLU A 138 -9.82 -12.37 0.79
C GLU A 138 -8.69 -13.18 0.10
N ALA A 139 -8.66 -13.23 -1.23
CA ALA A 139 -7.59 -13.91 -1.96
C ALA A 139 -6.21 -13.29 -1.69
N LEU A 140 -6.14 -11.96 -1.56
CA LEU A 140 -4.91 -11.26 -1.22
C LEU A 140 -4.39 -11.63 0.18
N THR A 141 -5.27 -11.86 1.16
CA THR A 141 -4.84 -12.30 2.50
C THR A 141 -4.20 -13.67 2.51
N GLN A 142 -4.54 -14.52 1.52
CA GLN A 142 -3.98 -15.86 1.35
C GLN A 142 -2.59 -15.87 0.69
N LEU A 143 -2.14 -14.73 0.15
CA LEU A 143 -0.79 -14.62 -0.40
C LEU A 143 0.24 -14.52 0.73
N PRO A 144 1.44 -15.12 0.55
CA PRO A 144 2.59 -14.81 1.39
C PRO A 144 2.83 -13.28 1.43
N GLU A 145 3.15 -12.74 2.60
CA GLU A 145 3.30 -11.29 2.83
C GLU A 145 4.19 -10.61 1.78
N ALA A 146 5.31 -11.24 1.42
CA ALA A 146 6.24 -10.71 0.43
C ALA A 146 5.62 -10.62 -0.98
N GLN A 147 4.81 -11.61 -1.39
CA GLN A 147 4.11 -11.59 -2.67
C GLN A 147 2.97 -10.57 -2.67
N ARG A 148 2.17 -10.55 -1.61
CA ARG A 148 1.07 -9.60 -1.42
C ARG A 148 1.58 -8.16 -1.49
N ARG A 149 2.62 -7.83 -0.71
CA ARG A 149 3.22 -6.50 -0.70
C ARG A 149 3.75 -6.08 -2.07
N THR A 150 4.48 -6.98 -2.75
CA THR A 150 4.98 -6.73 -4.11
C THR A 150 3.84 -6.46 -5.09
N PHE A 151 2.78 -7.25 -5.03
CA PHE A 151 1.59 -7.11 -5.87
C PHE A 151 0.86 -5.79 -5.62
N VAL A 152 0.58 -5.45 -4.37
CA VAL A 152 -0.14 -4.24 -3.98
C VAL A 152 0.64 -2.98 -4.35
N LEU A 153 1.94 -2.92 -4.13
CA LEU A 153 2.77 -1.78 -4.53
C LEU A 153 2.77 -1.58 -6.05
N HIS A 154 2.76 -2.67 -6.82
CA HIS A 154 2.69 -2.57 -8.28
C HIS A 154 1.30 -2.18 -8.77
N VAL A 155 0.24 -2.87 -8.34
CA VAL A 155 -1.12 -2.73 -8.89
C VAL A 155 -1.84 -1.51 -8.29
N ASP A 156 -1.93 -1.42 -6.97
CA ASP A 156 -2.67 -0.37 -6.26
C ASP A 156 -1.82 0.90 -6.07
N GLY A 157 -0.50 0.73 -5.87
CA GLY A 157 0.47 1.83 -5.77
C GLY A 157 0.86 2.42 -7.12
N GLY A 158 0.64 1.68 -8.22
CA GLY A 158 1.03 2.09 -9.57
C GLY A 158 2.54 2.28 -9.73
N LEU A 159 3.35 1.47 -9.03
CA LEU A 159 4.79 1.46 -9.16
C LEU A 159 5.24 0.53 -10.29
N SER A 160 6.20 0.95 -11.09
CA SER A 160 6.88 0.09 -12.06
C SER A 160 7.66 -1.03 -11.34
N TYR A 161 8.07 -2.06 -12.06
CA TYR A 161 8.89 -3.16 -11.48
C TYR A 161 10.19 -2.64 -10.86
N ARG A 162 10.80 -1.63 -11.47
CA ARG A 162 12.02 -1.00 -10.96
C ARG A 162 11.75 -0.25 -9.66
N GLU A 163 10.69 0.55 -9.61
CA GLU A 163 10.31 1.28 -8.40
C GLU A 163 9.91 0.33 -7.26
N VAL A 164 9.23 -0.79 -7.57
CA VAL A 164 8.94 -1.82 -6.56
C VAL A 164 10.24 -2.47 -6.05
N ALA A 165 11.20 -2.74 -6.94
CA ALA A 165 12.53 -3.26 -6.56
C ALA A 165 13.25 -2.29 -5.63
N ASP A 166 13.26 -0.99 -5.96
CA ASP A 166 13.84 0.08 -5.14
C ASP A 166 13.10 0.23 -3.80
N ALA A 167 11.77 0.21 -3.81
CA ALA A 167 10.95 0.29 -2.59
C ALA A 167 11.19 -0.86 -1.63
N LEU A 168 11.37 -2.06 -2.14
CA LEU A 168 11.52 -3.28 -1.33
C LEU A 168 12.99 -3.68 -1.07
N GLY A 169 13.94 -3.05 -1.72
CA GLY A 169 15.37 -3.39 -1.64
C GLY A 169 15.68 -4.79 -2.18
N ILE A 170 15.03 -5.19 -3.28
CA ILE A 170 15.17 -6.50 -3.92
C ILE A 170 15.52 -6.36 -5.41
N SER A 171 15.95 -7.45 -6.05
CA SER A 171 16.21 -7.43 -7.49
C SER A 171 14.91 -7.34 -8.32
N ILE A 172 14.98 -6.78 -9.53
CA ILE A 172 13.86 -6.77 -10.48
C ILE A 172 13.40 -8.21 -10.81
N GLY A 173 14.33 -9.16 -10.93
CA GLY A 173 14.00 -10.57 -11.13
C GLY A 173 13.17 -11.14 -9.98
N THR A 174 13.46 -10.75 -8.72
CA THR A 174 12.66 -11.12 -7.56
C THR A 174 11.27 -10.50 -7.61
N VAL A 175 11.13 -9.25 -8.08
CA VAL A 175 9.81 -8.60 -8.29
C VAL A 175 9.02 -9.39 -9.31
N MET A 176 9.62 -9.71 -10.46
CA MET A 176 8.95 -10.47 -11.54
C MET A 176 8.46 -11.83 -11.07
N SER A 177 9.30 -12.60 -10.36
CA SER A 177 8.92 -13.91 -9.84
C SER A 177 7.80 -13.82 -8.81
N ARG A 178 7.88 -12.86 -7.85
CA ARG A 178 6.81 -12.65 -6.86
C ARG A 178 5.48 -12.27 -7.50
N LEU A 179 5.49 -11.40 -8.51
CA LEU A 179 4.28 -11.02 -9.25
C LEU A 179 3.72 -12.17 -10.06
N TYR A 180 4.56 -12.99 -10.67
CA TYR A 180 4.13 -14.17 -11.39
C TYR A 180 3.39 -15.15 -10.47
N TYR A 181 4.00 -15.55 -9.36
CA TYR A 181 3.36 -16.47 -8.41
C TYR A 181 2.13 -15.87 -7.73
N ALA A 182 2.15 -14.58 -7.41
CA ALA A 182 0.97 -13.90 -6.87
C ALA A 182 -0.21 -13.96 -7.85
N ARG A 183 0.01 -13.64 -9.13
CA ARG A 183 -1.03 -13.71 -10.17
C ARG A 183 -1.56 -15.12 -10.39
N GLN A 184 -0.69 -16.13 -10.43
CA GLN A 184 -1.11 -17.52 -10.57
C GLN A 184 -2.00 -17.97 -9.41
N LYS A 185 -1.59 -17.65 -8.18
CA LYS A 185 -2.34 -18.01 -6.99
C LYS A 185 -3.69 -17.29 -6.93
N LEU A 186 -3.73 -15.98 -7.21
CA LEU A 186 -4.96 -15.19 -7.28
C LEU A 186 -5.91 -15.73 -8.37
N LYS A 187 -5.39 -16.03 -9.57
CA LYS A 187 -6.18 -16.61 -10.66
C LYS A 187 -6.85 -17.92 -10.23
N GLY A 188 -6.11 -18.84 -9.58
CA GLY A 188 -6.66 -20.09 -9.08
C GLY A 188 -7.76 -19.89 -8.04
N MET A 189 -7.57 -18.97 -7.10
CA MET A 189 -8.55 -18.68 -6.05
C MET A 189 -9.82 -18.01 -6.59
N LEU A 190 -9.68 -17.07 -7.52
CA LEU A 190 -10.81 -16.34 -8.11
C LEU A 190 -11.60 -17.22 -9.11
N ALA A 191 -10.93 -18.06 -9.90
CA ALA A 191 -11.60 -18.98 -10.80
C ALA A 191 -12.51 -19.99 -10.06
N ALA A 192 -12.16 -20.36 -8.83
CA ALA A 192 -13.00 -21.23 -8.01
C ALA A 192 -14.29 -20.55 -7.48
N ARG A 193 -14.40 -19.21 -7.58
CA ARG A 193 -15.51 -18.41 -7.04
C ARG A 193 -16.39 -17.74 -8.10
N VAL A 194 -15.94 -17.68 -9.36
CA VAL A 194 -16.73 -17.16 -10.48
C VAL A 194 -17.18 -18.38 -11.28
N PRO A 195 -18.46 -18.84 -11.14
CA PRO A 195 -19.01 -19.85 -12.04
C PRO A 195 -19.04 -19.28 -13.45
N SER A 196 -18.62 -20.11 -14.43
CA SER A 196 -18.64 -19.78 -15.87
C SER A 196 -20.05 -19.53 -16.37
#